data_0712c86c761a0ec810df94a20367eb39
#
_entry.id   0712c86c761a0ec810df94a20367eb39
#
_cell.length_a   1.000
_cell.length_b   1.000
_cell.length_c   1.000
_cell.angle_alpha   90.00
_cell.angle_beta   90.00
_cell.angle_gamma   90.00
#
_symmetry.space_group_name_H-M   'P 1'
#
loop_
_entity.id
_entity.type
_entity.pdbx_description
1 polymer ?
#
loop_
_entity_poly.entity_id
_entity_poly.type
_entity_poly.pdbx_seq_one_letter_code
_entity_poly.pdbx_strand_id
1 'polypeptide(L)'
;MKTKLTFLLSFTFLFLFYGSVYGEEPVVKKEYWDNGKLKSETPYNGLGTSWWETGEKKSKIPYINGKKDGLGTSWFKSGEKMFTTHYKNDKEEGLDTGWYKSGEKWGEMDFKNGKDDGVQKEWYPSGRKKSFRHYKNGIENGIRKEWDEDGTLRYEGNFVDGVEEIK
;
A
#
# COMPACT_ATOMS: atom_id res chain seq x y z
N MET A 1 27.11 -30.05 33.61
CA MET A 1 26.19 -29.57 32.55
C MET A 1 25.82 -28.12 32.86
N LYS A 2 26.35 -27.14 32.10
CA LYS A 2 26.06 -25.72 32.27
C LYS A 2 25.10 -25.31 31.16
N THR A 3 23.85 -25.06 31.53
CA THR A 3 22.82 -24.54 30.63
C THR A 3 23.13 -23.07 30.35
N LYS A 4 23.41 -22.73 29.09
CA LYS A 4 23.51 -21.34 28.61
C LYS A 4 22.08 -20.81 28.40
N LEU A 5 21.68 -19.87 29.24
CA LEU A 5 20.46 -19.08 29.08
C LEU A 5 20.77 -17.96 28.06
N THR A 6 20.23 -18.08 26.86
CA THR A 6 20.37 -17.05 25.84
C THR A 6 19.28 -16.00 26.07
N PHE A 7 19.66 -14.86 26.60
CA PHE A 7 18.77 -13.68 26.69
C PHE A 7 18.67 -13.05 25.29
N LEU A 8 17.49 -13.12 24.71
CA LEU A 8 17.13 -12.33 23.53
C LEU A 8 16.81 -10.92 24.02
N LEU A 9 17.79 -10.02 23.97
CA LEU A 9 17.53 -8.58 24.14
C LEU A 9 17.13 -8.00 22.77
N SER A 10 15.85 -7.77 22.58
CA SER A 10 15.38 -6.88 21.52
C SER A 10 15.68 -5.43 21.96
N PHE A 11 16.77 -4.85 21.47
CA PHE A 11 17.09 -3.45 21.67
C PHE A 11 16.22 -2.59 20.75
N THR A 12 15.05 -2.18 21.23
CA THR A 12 14.34 -1.02 20.67
C THR A 12 15.01 0.23 21.25
N PHE A 13 15.98 0.79 20.55
CA PHE A 13 16.51 2.10 20.89
C PHE A 13 15.51 3.19 20.52
N LEU A 14 14.72 3.61 21.50
CA LEU A 14 13.89 4.79 21.39
C LEU A 14 14.74 6.01 21.78
N PHE A 15 15.35 6.69 20.79
CA PHE A 15 15.97 7.99 21.04
C PHE A 15 14.90 9.07 21.00
N LEU A 16 14.42 9.47 22.17
CA LEU A 16 13.68 10.71 22.36
C LEU A 16 14.70 11.85 22.53
N PHE A 17 14.94 12.62 21.49
CA PHE A 17 15.63 13.90 21.61
C PHE A 17 14.59 14.99 21.90
N TYR A 18 14.58 15.50 23.14
CA TYR A 18 13.97 16.78 23.46
C TYR A 18 14.99 17.88 23.15
N GLY A 19 14.77 18.62 22.06
CA GLY A 19 15.59 19.75 21.67
C GLY A 19 14.81 21.05 21.79
N SER A 20 15.45 22.06 22.34
CA SER A 20 14.95 23.39 22.66
C SER A 20 14.61 24.23 21.42
N VAL A 21 13.74 25.20 21.62
CA VAL A 21 13.13 26.21 20.75
C VAL A 21 14.13 27.00 19.87
N TYR A 22 14.71 26.37 18.86
CA TYR A 22 15.27 26.96 17.62
C TYR A 22 15.61 25.81 16.67
N GLY A 23 14.67 25.48 15.75
CA GLY A 23 14.89 24.47 14.71
C GLY A 23 14.86 23.03 15.25
N GLU A 24 13.66 22.53 15.62
CA GLU A 24 13.50 21.10 15.93
C GLU A 24 13.88 20.27 14.70
N GLU A 25 14.93 19.44 14.86
CA GLU A 25 15.20 18.36 13.91
C GLU A 25 13.91 17.52 13.75
N PRO A 26 13.51 17.21 12.51
CA PRO A 26 12.29 16.44 12.30
C PRO A 26 12.41 15.10 13.03
N VAL A 27 11.46 14.82 13.93
CA VAL A 27 11.41 13.53 14.65
C VAL A 27 11.26 12.43 13.61
N VAL A 28 12.30 11.62 13.44
CA VAL A 28 12.35 10.51 12.49
C VAL A 28 12.44 9.21 13.26
N LYS A 29 11.42 8.39 13.21
CA LYS A 29 11.48 7.02 13.73
C LYS A 29 12.24 6.14 12.73
N LYS A 30 13.29 5.46 13.22
CA LYS A 30 14.07 4.50 12.42
C LYS A 30 13.86 3.09 12.93
N GLU A 31 13.71 2.14 12.02
CA GLU A 31 13.66 0.72 12.30
C GLU A 31 14.75 0.02 11.48
N TYR A 32 15.28 -1.09 12.04
CA TYR A 32 16.37 -1.84 11.43
C TYR A 32 15.98 -3.31 11.32
N TRP A 33 16.52 -3.98 10.32
CA TRP A 33 16.48 -5.44 10.18
C TRP A 33 17.44 -6.08 11.19
N ASP A 34 17.28 -7.38 11.45
CA ASP A 34 18.15 -8.14 12.36
C ASP A 34 19.63 -8.13 11.93
N ASN A 35 19.90 -7.97 10.64
CA ASN A 35 21.24 -7.81 10.09
C ASN A 35 21.83 -6.38 10.24
N GLY A 36 21.16 -5.50 10.96
CA GLY A 36 21.59 -4.12 11.22
C GLY A 36 21.34 -3.12 10.09
N LYS A 37 20.83 -3.54 8.93
CA LYS A 37 20.48 -2.63 7.83
C LYS A 37 19.20 -1.86 8.14
N LEU A 38 19.13 -0.63 7.65
CA LEU A 38 17.95 0.24 7.79
C LEU A 38 16.75 -0.39 7.10
N LYS A 39 15.65 -0.54 7.85
CA LYS A 39 14.36 -1.07 7.38
C LYS A 39 13.41 0.06 7.00
N SER A 40 13.31 1.09 7.84
CA SER A 40 12.44 2.24 7.58
C SER A 40 12.89 3.50 8.28
N GLU A 41 12.56 4.64 7.68
CA GLU A 41 12.59 5.97 8.27
C GLU A 41 11.20 6.57 8.13
N THR A 42 10.58 6.93 9.25
CA THR A 42 9.23 7.51 9.28
C THR A 42 9.29 8.85 9.99
N PRO A 43 9.19 9.97 9.25
CA PRO A 43 9.19 11.30 9.83
C PRO A 43 7.82 11.66 10.42
N TYR A 44 7.79 12.61 11.34
CA TYR A 44 6.54 13.22 11.79
C TYR A 44 5.90 14.06 10.66
N ASN A 45 6.72 14.85 9.94
CA ASN A 45 6.35 15.51 8.69
C ASN A 45 7.43 15.22 7.63
N GLY A 46 7.01 14.96 6.39
CA GLY A 46 7.93 14.73 5.29
C GLY A 46 7.77 13.37 4.63
N LEU A 47 8.84 12.87 4.02
CA LEU A 47 8.81 11.66 3.20
C LEU A 47 9.38 10.45 3.94
N GLY A 48 8.52 9.58 4.42
CA GLY A 48 8.91 8.28 4.97
C GLY A 48 9.42 7.34 3.88
N THR A 49 10.49 6.62 4.16
CA THR A 49 11.09 5.66 3.22
C THR A 49 11.29 4.32 3.91
N SER A 50 11.05 3.23 3.19
CA SER A 50 11.39 1.89 3.64
C SER A 50 12.21 1.14 2.59
N TRP A 51 12.95 0.13 3.04
CA TRP A 51 13.82 -0.67 2.21
C TRP A 51 13.57 -2.17 2.43
N TRP A 52 13.87 -2.94 1.41
CA TRP A 52 13.97 -4.38 1.52
C TRP A 52 15.22 -4.74 2.34
N GLU A 53 15.25 -5.91 2.95
CA GLU A 53 16.42 -6.39 3.74
C GLU A 53 17.73 -6.41 2.94
N THR A 54 17.63 -6.57 1.64
CA THR A 54 18.75 -6.51 0.69
C THR A 54 19.27 -5.10 0.42
N GLY A 55 18.47 -4.05 0.75
CA GLY A 55 18.86 -2.63 0.69
C GLY A 55 18.17 -1.83 -0.42
N GLU A 56 17.44 -2.48 -1.34
CA GLU A 56 16.67 -1.80 -2.37
C GLU A 56 15.48 -1.06 -1.77
N LYS A 57 15.09 0.05 -2.37
CA LYS A 57 13.94 0.82 -1.92
C LYS A 57 12.65 0.02 -2.06
N LYS A 58 11.87 -0.04 -0.98
CA LYS A 58 10.58 -0.71 -0.93
C LYS A 58 9.40 0.26 -1.06
N SER A 59 9.43 1.38 -0.33
CA SER A 59 8.36 2.39 -0.43
C SER A 59 8.84 3.81 -0.11
N LYS A 60 8.08 4.78 -0.61
CA LYS A 60 8.11 6.19 -0.20
C LYS A 60 6.68 6.65 0.03
N ILE A 61 6.40 7.22 1.20
CA ILE A 61 5.07 7.66 1.61
C ILE A 61 5.20 9.02 2.31
N PRO A 62 4.45 10.04 1.89
CA PRO A 62 4.38 11.31 2.60
C PRO A 62 3.67 11.17 3.95
N TYR A 63 4.17 11.91 4.96
CA TYR A 63 3.58 11.99 6.29
C TYR A 63 3.33 13.44 6.68
N ILE A 64 2.19 13.69 7.31
CA ILE A 64 1.81 14.98 7.93
C ILE A 64 1.31 14.66 9.33
N ASN A 65 1.91 15.30 10.34
CA ASN A 65 1.56 15.08 11.75
C ASN A 65 1.62 13.59 12.16
N GLY A 66 2.64 12.86 11.67
CA GLY A 66 2.87 11.45 11.96
C GLY A 66 1.94 10.48 11.24
N LYS A 67 1.05 10.97 10.38
CA LYS A 67 0.09 10.17 9.61
C LYS A 67 0.44 10.19 8.13
N LYS A 68 0.20 9.08 7.44
CA LYS A 68 0.29 9.03 5.98
C LYS A 68 -0.70 10.03 5.37
N ASP A 69 -0.19 10.94 4.52
CA ASP A 69 -1.02 11.95 3.86
C ASP A 69 -0.34 12.33 2.52
N GLY A 70 -0.98 12.00 1.40
CA GLY A 70 -0.48 12.21 0.05
C GLY A 70 -0.22 10.91 -0.71
N LEU A 71 0.45 11.02 -1.87
CA LEU A 71 0.71 9.89 -2.77
C LEU A 71 1.92 9.08 -2.30
N GLY A 72 1.66 7.86 -1.82
CA GLY A 72 2.66 6.83 -1.58
C GLY A 72 3.02 6.08 -2.86
N THR A 73 4.26 5.61 -2.96
CA THR A 73 4.73 4.73 -4.04
C THR A 73 5.49 3.57 -3.41
N SER A 74 5.26 2.37 -3.94
CA SER A 74 6.05 1.18 -3.58
C SER A 74 6.62 0.52 -4.83
N TRP A 75 7.69 -0.25 -4.62
CA TRP A 75 8.44 -0.92 -5.68
C TRP A 75 8.67 -2.39 -5.37
N PHE A 76 8.73 -3.18 -6.40
CA PHE A 76 9.28 -4.53 -6.33
C PHE A 76 10.76 -4.47 -5.92
N LYS A 77 11.28 -5.59 -5.41
CA LYS A 77 12.69 -5.70 -5.06
C LYS A 77 13.63 -5.45 -6.25
N SER A 78 13.18 -5.72 -7.45
CA SER A 78 13.89 -5.47 -8.71
C SER A 78 13.87 -4.00 -9.16
N GLY A 79 13.09 -3.13 -8.48
CA GLY A 79 13.08 -1.69 -8.69
C GLY A 79 11.90 -1.15 -9.50
N GLU A 80 11.13 -2.01 -10.16
CA GLU A 80 9.93 -1.62 -10.90
C GLU A 80 8.83 -1.15 -9.94
N LYS A 81 8.00 -0.22 -10.38
CA LYS A 81 6.87 0.27 -9.59
C LYS A 81 5.87 -0.87 -9.35
N MET A 82 5.42 -1.02 -8.09
CA MET A 82 4.45 -2.03 -7.69
C MET A 82 3.07 -1.42 -7.42
N PHE A 83 3.02 -0.34 -6.63
CA PHE A 83 1.78 0.38 -6.31
C PHE A 83 2.00 1.88 -6.19
N THR A 84 0.96 2.65 -6.51
CA THR A 84 0.75 3.99 -5.98
C THR A 84 -0.55 4.01 -5.22
N THR A 85 -0.52 4.59 -4.02
CA THR A 85 -1.66 4.66 -3.10
C THR A 85 -1.79 6.08 -2.58
N HIS A 86 -2.97 6.65 -2.69
CA HIS A 86 -3.27 7.94 -2.09
C HIS A 86 -3.69 7.74 -0.63
N TYR A 87 -3.12 8.53 0.27
CA TYR A 87 -3.44 8.49 1.70
C TYR A 87 -3.99 9.83 2.18
N LYS A 88 -4.94 9.76 3.10
CA LYS A 88 -5.43 10.88 3.89
C LYS A 88 -5.60 10.46 5.34
N ASN A 89 -4.80 11.03 6.24
CA ASN A 89 -4.84 10.67 7.67
C ASN A 89 -4.76 9.15 7.93
N ASP A 90 -3.76 8.45 7.36
CA ASP A 90 -3.50 7.01 7.41
C ASP A 90 -4.48 6.12 6.61
N LYS A 91 -5.55 6.68 6.07
CA LYS A 91 -6.53 5.94 5.28
C LYS A 91 -6.27 6.10 3.79
N GLU A 92 -6.57 5.08 3.03
CA GLU A 92 -6.59 5.13 1.57
C GLU A 92 -7.74 6.03 1.12
N GLU A 93 -7.45 6.95 0.16
CA GLU A 93 -8.39 7.96 -0.30
C GLU A 93 -8.10 8.31 -1.77
N GLY A 94 -9.01 7.99 -2.67
CA GLY A 94 -8.87 8.21 -4.12
C GLY A 94 -8.37 6.98 -4.86
N LEU A 95 -7.77 7.20 -6.03
CA LEU A 95 -7.39 6.13 -6.95
C LEU A 95 -6.04 5.51 -6.57
N ASP A 96 -6.06 4.22 -6.31
CA ASP A 96 -4.88 3.38 -6.21
C ASP A 96 -4.62 2.65 -7.52
N THR A 97 -3.35 2.51 -7.88
CA THR A 97 -2.94 1.81 -9.10
C THR A 97 -1.86 0.79 -8.77
N GLY A 98 -2.04 -0.42 -9.28
CA GLY A 98 -1.08 -1.51 -9.19
C GLY A 98 -0.49 -1.91 -10.54
N TRP A 99 0.76 -2.35 -10.55
CA TRP A 99 1.48 -2.80 -11.73
C TRP A 99 2.04 -4.20 -11.55
N TYR A 100 2.03 -4.96 -12.62
CA TYR A 100 2.83 -6.17 -12.74
C TYR A 100 4.32 -5.81 -12.75
N LYS A 101 5.16 -6.79 -12.45
CA LYS A 101 6.61 -6.61 -12.50
C LYS A 101 7.12 -6.27 -13.91
N SER A 102 6.39 -6.65 -14.94
CA SER A 102 6.64 -6.31 -16.34
C SER A 102 6.37 -4.84 -16.70
N GLY A 103 5.66 -4.11 -15.80
CA GLY A 103 5.37 -2.68 -15.96
C GLY A 103 3.95 -2.36 -16.41
N GLU A 104 3.18 -3.33 -16.88
CA GLU A 104 1.77 -3.18 -17.24
C GLU A 104 0.92 -3.02 -15.97
N LYS A 105 -0.17 -2.25 -16.06
CA LYS A 105 -1.15 -2.15 -14.96
C LYS A 105 -1.84 -3.49 -14.77
N TRP A 106 -1.96 -3.93 -13.51
CA TRP A 106 -2.82 -5.05 -13.17
C TRP A 106 -4.13 -4.61 -12.53
N GLY A 107 -4.18 -3.41 -11.90
CA GLY A 107 -5.39 -2.95 -11.23
C GLY A 107 -5.45 -1.43 -11.01
N GLU A 108 -6.66 -0.93 -10.96
CA GLU A 108 -7.06 0.39 -10.48
C GLU A 108 -8.23 0.21 -9.52
N MET A 109 -8.18 0.88 -8.36
CA MET A 109 -9.17 0.76 -7.30
C MET A 109 -9.43 2.13 -6.69
N ASP A 110 -10.69 2.52 -6.60
CA ASP A 110 -11.10 3.76 -5.92
C ASP A 110 -11.39 3.49 -4.45
N PHE A 111 -10.77 4.30 -3.58
CA PHE A 111 -10.92 4.21 -2.13
C PHE A 111 -11.51 5.49 -1.53
N LYS A 112 -12.31 5.30 -0.48
CA LYS A 112 -12.80 6.38 0.36
C LYS A 112 -12.77 5.98 1.83
N ASN A 113 -12.04 6.75 2.64
CA ASN A 113 -11.86 6.44 4.07
C ASN A 113 -11.34 5.01 4.34
N GLY A 114 -10.48 4.45 3.47
CA GLY A 114 -9.89 3.12 3.59
C GLY A 114 -10.82 1.97 3.20
N LYS A 115 -11.89 2.25 2.46
CA LYS A 115 -12.81 1.25 1.91
C LYS A 115 -12.92 1.41 0.41
N ASP A 116 -13.10 0.32 -0.32
CA ASP A 116 -13.46 0.37 -1.73
C ASP A 116 -14.74 1.20 -1.90
N ASP A 117 -14.67 2.29 -2.70
CA ASP A 117 -15.81 3.18 -2.94
C ASP A 117 -15.66 3.82 -4.32
N GLY A 118 -16.25 3.19 -5.31
CA GLY A 118 -16.12 3.56 -6.72
C GLY A 118 -15.86 2.36 -7.61
N VAL A 119 -14.97 2.55 -8.59
CA VAL A 119 -14.71 1.55 -9.63
C VAL A 119 -13.44 0.78 -9.35
N GLN A 120 -13.51 -0.54 -9.44
CA GLN A 120 -12.37 -1.44 -9.49
C GLN A 120 -12.23 -1.99 -10.91
N LYS A 121 -11.02 -1.92 -11.47
CA LYS A 121 -10.65 -2.49 -12.76
C LYS A 121 -9.42 -3.34 -12.61
N GLU A 122 -9.43 -4.51 -13.25
CA GLU A 122 -8.25 -5.36 -13.35
C GLU A 122 -7.93 -5.68 -14.81
N TRP A 123 -6.66 -5.90 -15.09
CA TRP A 123 -6.15 -6.31 -16.38
C TRP A 123 -5.26 -7.54 -16.25
N TYR A 124 -5.24 -8.33 -17.29
CA TYR A 124 -4.27 -9.41 -17.48
C TYR A 124 -2.87 -8.83 -17.79
N PRO A 125 -1.79 -9.62 -17.63
CA PRO A 125 -0.45 -9.20 -18.05
C PRO A 125 -0.35 -8.81 -19.53
N SER A 126 -1.24 -9.32 -20.37
CA SER A 126 -1.39 -8.94 -21.79
C SER A 126 -1.99 -7.54 -22.00
N GLY A 127 -2.39 -6.84 -20.91
CA GLY A 127 -3.08 -5.55 -20.96
C GLY A 127 -4.57 -5.63 -21.29
N ARG A 128 -5.12 -6.82 -21.54
CA ARG A 128 -6.55 -7.01 -21.77
C ARG A 128 -7.33 -6.91 -20.46
N LYS A 129 -8.57 -6.43 -20.54
CA LYS A 129 -9.47 -6.34 -19.39
C LYS A 129 -9.70 -7.71 -18.80
N LYS A 130 -9.65 -7.81 -17.46
CA LYS A 130 -9.94 -9.00 -16.68
C LYS A 130 -11.22 -8.85 -15.89
N SER A 131 -11.37 -7.74 -15.16
CA SER A 131 -12.58 -7.47 -14.37
C SER A 131 -12.92 -5.98 -14.29
N PHE A 132 -14.18 -5.73 -14.03
CA PHE A 132 -14.75 -4.41 -13.76
C PHE A 132 -15.84 -4.58 -12.71
N ARG A 133 -15.74 -3.84 -11.60
CA ARG A 133 -16.68 -3.93 -10.48
C ARG A 133 -16.95 -2.54 -9.93
N HIS A 134 -18.14 -2.37 -9.35
CA HIS A 134 -18.48 -1.18 -8.58
C HIS A 134 -18.59 -1.52 -7.10
N TYR A 135 -18.08 -0.63 -6.25
CA TYR A 135 -18.15 -0.74 -4.80
C TYR A 135 -18.73 0.52 -4.18
N LYS A 136 -19.41 0.35 -3.07
CA LYS A 136 -19.87 1.44 -2.20
C LYS A 136 -19.63 1.06 -0.74
N ASN A 137 -18.81 1.85 -0.05
CA ASN A 137 -18.43 1.61 1.36
C ASN A 137 -17.87 0.19 1.61
N GLY A 138 -17.12 -0.40 0.67
CA GLY A 138 -16.53 -1.73 0.76
C GLY A 138 -17.45 -2.88 0.38
N ILE A 139 -18.68 -2.59 -0.10
CA ILE A 139 -19.65 -3.59 -0.52
C ILE A 139 -19.86 -3.47 -2.03
N GLU A 140 -19.85 -4.59 -2.74
CA GLU A 140 -20.11 -4.61 -4.19
C GLU A 140 -21.50 -4.08 -4.46
N ASN A 141 -21.62 -3.02 -5.31
CA ASN A 141 -22.88 -2.32 -5.55
C ASN A 141 -22.85 -1.72 -6.95
N GLY A 142 -23.55 -2.33 -7.89
CA GLY A 142 -23.60 -1.97 -9.30
C GLY A 142 -23.11 -3.08 -10.22
N ILE A 143 -22.63 -2.70 -11.41
CA ILE A 143 -22.26 -3.63 -12.46
C ILE A 143 -20.94 -4.34 -12.13
N ARG A 144 -20.93 -5.66 -12.31
CA ARG A 144 -19.74 -6.50 -12.38
C ARG A 144 -19.63 -7.13 -13.77
N LYS A 145 -18.43 -7.07 -14.35
CA LYS A 145 -18.09 -7.77 -15.59
C LYS A 145 -16.77 -8.49 -15.42
N GLU A 146 -16.66 -9.67 -16.03
CA GLU A 146 -15.41 -10.44 -16.07
C GLU A 146 -15.18 -10.95 -17.51
N TRP A 147 -13.94 -10.95 -17.91
CA TRP A 147 -13.50 -11.40 -19.24
C TRP A 147 -12.42 -12.46 -19.10
N ASP A 148 -12.41 -13.40 -20.01
CA ASP A 148 -11.27 -14.30 -20.22
C ASP A 148 -10.11 -13.55 -20.90
N GLU A 149 -8.93 -14.13 -20.88
CA GLU A 149 -7.73 -13.46 -21.43
C GLU A 149 -7.78 -13.27 -22.95
N ASP A 150 -8.61 -14.02 -23.68
CA ASP A 150 -8.89 -13.81 -25.10
C ASP A 150 -9.80 -12.59 -25.37
N GLY A 151 -10.41 -12.03 -24.31
CA GLY A 151 -11.35 -10.88 -24.35
C GLY A 151 -12.83 -11.27 -24.40
N THR A 152 -13.14 -12.56 -24.34
CA THR A 152 -14.53 -13.05 -24.27
C THR A 152 -15.16 -12.65 -22.94
N LEU A 153 -16.35 -12.05 -22.97
CA LEU A 153 -17.12 -11.74 -21.78
C LEU A 153 -17.62 -13.04 -21.15
N ARG A 154 -17.15 -13.34 -19.95
CA ARG A 154 -17.47 -14.56 -19.20
C ARG A 154 -18.64 -14.36 -18.25
N TYR A 155 -18.74 -13.16 -17.67
CA TYR A 155 -19.74 -12.84 -16.66
C TYR A 155 -20.17 -11.39 -16.76
N GLU A 156 -21.46 -11.14 -16.58
CA GLU A 156 -22.04 -9.82 -16.36
C GLU A 156 -23.23 -9.95 -15.41
N GLY A 157 -23.18 -9.21 -14.28
CA GLY A 157 -24.21 -9.16 -13.27
C GLY A 157 -24.37 -7.75 -12.71
N ASN A 158 -25.47 -7.53 -11.99
CA ASN A 158 -25.69 -6.32 -11.20
C ASN A 158 -25.84 -6.70 -9.73
N PHE A 159 -25.22 -5.93 -8.85
CA PHE A 159 -25.21 -6.18 -7.41
C PHE A 159 -25.84 -5.03 -6.67
N VAL A 160 -26.62 -5.33 -5.65
CA VAL A 160 -27.18 -4.37 -4.70
C VAL A 160 -26.85 -4.87 -3.31
N ASP A 161 -26.08 -4.05 -2.56
CA ASP A 161 -25.63 -4.37 -1.20
C ASP A 161 -24.96 -5.75 -1.08
N GLY A 162 -24.13 -6.11 -2.07
CA GLY A 162 -23.37 -7.36 -2.12
C GLY A 162 -24.16 -8.58 -2.62
N VAL A 163 -25.42 -8.42 -2.98
CA VAL A 163 -26.27 -9.50 -3.49
C VAL A 163 -26.52 -9.29 -4.98
N GLU A 164 -26.31 -10.35 -5.77
CA GLU A 164 -26.60 -10.32 -7.21
C GLU A 164 -28.11 -10.25 -7.46
N GLU A 165 -28.53 -9.30 -8.28
CA GLU A 165 -29.92 -9.24 -8.77
C GLU A 165 -30.14 -10.27 -9.87
N ILE A 166 -30.93 -11.30 -9.58
CA ILE A 166 -31.35 -12.30 -10.57
C ILE A 166 -32.42 -11.66 -11.46
N LYS A 167 -32.16 -11.57 -12.75
CA LYS A 167 -33.13 -11.13 -13.76
C LYS A 167 -34.06 -12.25 -14.16
#